data_5ea508c82ff2d6a306f3438faf5931a7
#
_entry.id   5ea508c82ff2d6a306f3438faf5931a7
#
_cell.length_a   1.000
_cell.length_b   1.000
_cell.length_c   1.000
_cell.angle_alpha   90.00
_cell.angle_beta   90.00
_cell.angle_gamma   90.00
#
_symmetry.space_group_name_H-M   'P 1'
#
loop_
_entity.id
_entity.type
_entity.pdbx_description
1 polymer ?
#
loop_
_entity_poly.entity_id
_entity_poly.type
_entity_poly.pdbx_seq_one_letter_code
_entity_poly.pdbx_strand_id
1 'polypeptide(L)'
;MVKKAKKDDITVIAELAVQMWDVDTIQELIDDISDNMAKEDAQYFIKYVDSEPVGFAECQLRYDYVEGTDSSPVGYLEGIFVKEEFRHRGFAKEILRSAKNGQKKRDVRNLLVIAN
;
A
#
# COMPACT_ATOMS: atom_id res chain seq x y z
N MET A 1 6.38 13.76 2.50
CA MET A 1 5.82 13.61 1.16
C MET A 1 5.51 12.15 0.88
N VAL A 2 4.33 11.87 0.34
CA VAL A 2 3.94 10.51 -0.05
C VAL A 2 4.04 10.39 -1.56
N LYS A 3 4.67 9.32 -2.02
CA LYS A 3 4.92 9.06 -3.43
C LYS A 3 4.27 7.74 -3.83
N LYS A 4 3.58 7.74 -4.99
CA LYS A 4 3.11 6.48 -5.59
C LYS A 4 4.34 5.72 -6.08
N ALA A 5 4.49 4.47 -5.66
CA ALA A 5 5.65 3.67 -5.98
C ALA A 5 5.66 3.20 -7.42
N LYS A 6 6.86 3.07 -7.97
CA LYS A 6 7.13 2.53 -9.31
C LYS A 6 7.95 1.25 -9.16
N LYS A 7 8.22 0.59 -10.28
CA LYS A 7 9.01 -0.65 -10.29
C LYS A 7 10.38 -0.49 -9.61
N ASP A 8 10.99 0.67 -9.74
CA ASP A 8 12.29 0.94 -9.12
C ASP A 8 12.22 1.00 -7.59
N ASP A 9 11.02 1.10 -7.04
CA ASP A 9 10.82 1.22 -5.60
C ASP A 9 10.51 -0.12 -4.92
N ILE A 10 10.47 -1.23 -5.65
CA ILE A 10 10.08 -2.53 -5.11
C ILE A 10 10.94 -2.95 -3.93
N THR A 11 12.25 -2.78 -4.04
CA THR A 11 13.18 -3.15 -2.95
C THR A 11 12.89 -2.32 -1.69
N VAL A 12 12.61 -1.04 -1.85
CA VAL A 12 12.28 -0.14 -0.74
C VAL A 12 11.03 -0.63 -0.02
N ILE A 13 10.00 -0.99 -0.79
CA ILE A 13 8.75 -1.50 -0.22
C ILE A 13 9.01 -2.81 0.53
N ALA A 14 9.79 -3.72 -0.05
CA ALA A 14 10.10 -5.00 0.58
C ALA A 14 10.86 -4.82 1.90
N GLU A 15 11.80 -3.88 1.95
CA GLU A 15 12.55 -3.58 3.16
C GLU A 15 11.65 -3.02 4.28
N LEU A 16 10.64 -2.25 3.92
CA LEU A 16 9.65 -1.78 4.89
C LEU A 16 8.70 -2.91 5.29
N ALA A 17 8.24 -3.68 4.33
CA ALA A 17 7.25 -4.74 4.55
C ALA A 17 7.78 -5.86 5.44
N VAL A 18 9.06 -6.19 5.34
CA VAL A 18 9.65 -7.25 6.16
C VAL A 18 9.61 -6.90 7.66
N GLN A 19 9.52 -5.63 7.99
CA GLN A 19 9.40 -5.19 9.38
C GLN A 19 7.97 -5.34 9.91
N MET A 20 6.98 -5.37 9.02
CA MET A 20 5.58 -5.47 9.37
C MET A 20 5.08 -6.92 9.36
N TRP A 21 5.42 -7.64 8.31
CA TRP A 21 4.98 -9.02 8.13
C TRP A 21 6.08 -9.97 8.60
N ASP A 22 5.73 -10.83 9.54
CA ASP A 22 6.63 -11.87 10.02
C ASP A 22 6.62 -12.99 9.00
N VAL A 23 7.09 -12.69 7.82
CA VAL A 23 7.20 -13.64 6.73
C VAL A 23 8.62 -13.69 6.27
N ASP A 24 9.00 -14.73 5.84
CA ASP A 24 9.91 -15.11 4.79
C ASP A 24 11.11 -14.15 4.59
N THR A 25 11.67 -14.20 3.44
CA THR A 25 12.83 -13.40 3.09
C THR A 25 12.43 -12.13 2.36
N ILE A 26 13.33 -11.16 2.33
CA ILE A 26 13.13 -9.96 1.51
C ILE A 26 12.93 -10.35 0.05
N GLN A 27 13.63 -11.39 -0.41
CA GLN A 27 13.49 -11.83 -1.79
C GLN A 27 12.07 -12.32 -2.12
N GLU A 28 11.45 -13.05 -1.20
CA GLU A 28 10.06 -13.50 -1.40
C GLU A 28 9.11 -12.31 -1.47
N LEU A 29 9.33 -11.29 -0.63
CA LEU A 29 8.54 -10.07 -0.68
C LEU A 29 8.76 -9.31 -1.99
N ILE A 30 9.99 -9.24 -2.47
CA ILE A 30 10.29 -8.60 -3.76
C ILE A 30 9.52 -9.31 -4.87
N ASP A 31 9.54 -10.64 -4.88
CA ASP A 31 8.85 -11.43 -5.90
C ASP A 31 7.33 -11.19 -5.85
N ASP A 32 6.75 -11.20 -4.65
CA ASP A 32 5.32 -10.97 -4.47
C ASP A 32 4.90 -9.56 -4.92
N ILE A 33 5.67 -8.56 -4.52
CA ILE A 33 5.39 -7.16 -4.89
C ILE A 33 5.53 -6.98 -6.40
N SER A 34 6.55 -7.59 -7.00
CA SER A 34 6.75 -7.53 -8.45
C SER A 34 5.57 -8.14 -9.18
N ASP A 35 5.09 -9.30 -8.73
CA ASP A 35 3.93 -9.96 -9.33
C ASP A 35 2.67 -9.10 -9.22
N ASN A 36 2.45 -8.49 -8.06
CA ASN A 36 1.29 -7.64 -7.83
C ASN A 36 1.32 -6.40 -8.73
N MET A 37 2.48 -5.76 -8.85
CA MET A 37 2.61 -4.59 -9.71
C MET A 37 2.44 -4.92 -11.19
N ALA A 38 2.88 -6.11 -11.61
CA ALA A 38 2.74 -6.54 -13.00
C ALA A 38 1.27 -6.72 -13.39
N LYS A 39 0.40 -7.05 -12.45
CA LYS A 39 -1.04 -7.21 -12.70
C LYS A 39 -1.79 -5.89 -12.80
N GLU A 40 -1.14 -4.79 -12.45
CA GLU A 40 -1.72 -3.45 -12.43
C GLU A 40 -2.90 -3.27 -11.47
N ASP A 41 -3.25 -4.30 -10.71
CA ASP A 41 -4.33 -4.22 -9.71
C ASP A 41 -3.85 -3.66 -8.38
N ALA A 42 -2.55 -3.71 -8.11
CA ALA A 42 -1.98 -3.22 -6.88
C ALA A 42 -1.31 -1.87 -7.06
N GLN A 43 -1.44 -1.04 -6.04
CA GLN A 43 -0.71 0.22 -5.95
C GLN A 43 -0.06 0.31 -4.58
N TYR A 44 1.14 0.86 -4.57
CA TYR A 44 1.90 1.08 -3.35
C TYR A 44 2.21 2.55 -3.20
N PHE A 45 2.17 3.04 -1.96
CA PHE A 45 2.47 4.43 -1.64
C PHE A 45 3.52 4.46 -0.56
N ILE A 46 4.55 5.29 -0.72
CA ILE A 46 5.68 5.35 0.20
C ILE A 46 5.78 6.75 0.78
N LYS A 47 5.88 6.84 2.11
CA LYS A 47 6.14 8.10 2.81
C LYS A 47 7.63 8.27 3.01
N TYR A 48 8.13 9.42 2.62
CA TYR A 48 9.54 9.82 2.81
C TYR A 48 9.63 10.97 3.80
N VAL A 49 10.63 10.93 4.65
CA VAL A 49 11.05 12.05 5.50
C VAL A 49 12.53 12.26 5.24
N ASP A 50 12.90 13.45 4.74
CA ASP A 50 14.29 13.80 4.40
C ASP A 50 14.95 12.70 3.54
N SER A 51 14.24 12.25 2.53
CA SER A 51 14.68 11.20 1.59
C SER A 51 14.77 9.80 2.18
N GLU A 52 14.38 9.61 3.43
CA GLU A 52 14.32 8.30 4.06
C GLU A 52 12.92 7.72 3.92
N PRO A 53 12.76 6.49 3.40
CA PRO A 53 11.45 5.83 3.39
C PRO A 53 11.08 5.39 4.80
N VAL A 54 9.95 5.86 5.32
CA VAL A 54 9.55 5.61 6.70
C VAL A 54 8.23 4.87 6.84
N GLY A 55 7.52 4.69 5.75
CA GLY A 55 6.25 3.96 5.79
C GLY A 55 5.72 3.69 4.39
N PHE A 56 4.73 2.78 4.32
CA PHE A 56 4.11 2.45 3.04
C PHE A 56 2.68 1.97 3.25
N ALA A 57 1.92 1.95 2.16
CA ALA A 57 0.62 1.29 2.10
C ALA A 57 0.54 0.47 0.82
N GLU A 58 -0.15 -0.65 0.91
CA GLU A 58 -0.47 -1.49 -0.24
C GLU A 58 -1.97 -1.49 -0.44
N CYS A 59 -2.41 -1.14 -1.66
CA CYS A 59 -3.82 -1.15 -2.05
C CYS A 59 -3.98 -2.08 -3.23
N GLN A 60 -5.03 -2.91 -3.21
CA GLN A 60 -5.36 -3.79 -4.33
C GLN A 60 -6.80 -3.59 -4.75
N LEU A 61 -7.06 -3.79 -6.03
CA LEU A 61 -8.42 -3.82 -6.56
C LEU A 61 -8.94 -5.25 -6.56
N ARG A 62 -10.20 -5.40 -6.16
CA ARG A 62 -10.90 -6.67 -6.27
C ARG A 62 -12.19 -6.43 -7.04
N TYR A 63 -12.51 -7.34 -7.93
CA TYR A 63 -13.64 -7.23 -8.85
C TYR A 63 -14.82 -8.08 -8.41
N ASP A 64 -14.67 -8.86 -7.36
CA ASP A 64 -15.71 -9.72 -6.84
C ASP A 64 -16.77 -8.88 -6.11
N TYR A 65 -17.99 -9.41 -6.06
CA TYR A 65 -19.05 -8.79 -5.29
C TYR A 65 -18.67 -8.79 -3.80
N VAL A 66 -18.81 -7.63 -3.18
CA VAL A 66 -18.59 -7.46 -1.74
C VAL A 66 -19.88 -6.90 -1.15
N GLU A 67 -20.43 -7.62 -0.16
CA GLU A 67 -21.66 -7.19 0.50
C GLU A 67 -21.48 -5.81 1.13
N GLY A 68 -22.46 -4.95 0.93
CA GLY A 68 -22.41 -3.60 1.46
C GLY A 68 -21.73 -2.58 0.55
N THR A 69 -21.29 -3.01 -0.65
CA THR A 69 -20.72 -2.10 -1.64
C THR A 69 -21.59 -2.08 -2.89
N ASP A 70 -21.70 -0.92 -3.52
CA ASP A 70 -22.53 -0.70 -4.70
C ASP A 70 -21.76 -0.77 -6.00
N SER A 71 -20.46 -0.82 -5.93
CA SER A 71 -19.63 -0.68 -7.12
C SER A 71 -18.52 -1.71 -7.18
N SER A 72 -18.15 -2.07 -8.40
CA SER A 72 -17.00 -2.92 -8.69
C SER A 72 -16.15 -2.15 -9.71
N PRO A 73 -14.82 -2.12 -9.58
CA PRO A 73 -14.03 -2.80 -8.56
C PRO A 73 -14.06 -2.11 -7.20
N VAL A 74 -13.65 -2.85 -6.18
CA VAL A 74 -13.51 -2.35 -4.82
C VAL A 74 -12.03 -2.30 -4.48
N GLY A 75 -11.60 -1.18 -3.91
CA GLY A 75 -10.23 -1.03 -3.43
C GLY A 75 -10.09 -1.60 -2.02
N TYR A 76 -9.01 -2.33 -1.79
CA TYR A 76 -8.67 -2.87 -0.48
C TYR A 76 -7.32 -2.33 -0.03
N LEU A 77 -7.29 -1.80 1.20
CA LEU A 77 -6.04 -1.48 1.86
C LEU A 77 -5.53 -2.77 2.50
N GLU A 78 -4.58 -3.43 1.84
CA GLU A 78 -4.03 -4.72 2.28
C GLU A 78 -3.07 -4.56 3.46
N GLY A 79 -2.37 -3.43 3.54
CA GLY A 79 -1.49 -3.16 4.66
C GLY A 79 -1.05 -1.72 4.68
N ILE A 80 -0.75 -1.24 5.87
CA ILE A 80 -0.17 0.09 6.09
C ILE A 80 0.84 -0.02 7.23
N PHE A 81 2.00 0.57 7.05
CA PHE A 81 3.10 0.47 8.00
C PHE A 81 3.83 1.79 8.11
N VAL A 82 4.20 2.16 9.33
CA VAL A 82 5.10 3.28 9.62
C VAL A 82 6.15 2.77 10.61
N LYS A 83 7.41 3.07 10.34
CA LYS A 83 8.50 2.70 11.25
C LYS A 83 8.23 3.22 12.65
N GLU A 84 8.57 2.45 13.67
CA GLU A 84 8.26 2.76 15.06
C GLU A 84 8.68 4.15 15.48
N GLU A 85 9.90 4.57 15.11
CA GLU A 85 10.43 5.87 15.48
C GLU A 85 9.74 7.05 14.80
N PHE A 86 8.91 6.78 13.80
CA PHE A 86 8.16 7.81 13.07
C PHE A 86 6.66 7.78 13.35
N ARG A 87 6.22 6.94 14.28
CA ARG A 87 4.81 6.82 14.64
C ARG A 87 4.36 8.02 15.49
N HIS A 88 3.04 8.20 15.59
CA HIS A 88 2.40 9.27 16.37
C HIS A 88 2.66 10.68 15.80
N ARG A 89 2.98 10.77 14.51
CA ARG A 89 3.19 12.03 13.80
C ARG A 89 2.16 12.28 12.69
N GLY A 90 1.15 11.41 12.58
CA GLY A 90 0.12 11.56 11.55
C GLY A 90 0.51 11.02 10.18
N PHE A 91 1.61 10.30 10.06
CA PHE A 91 2.08 9.78 8.76
C PHE A 91 1.17 8.70 8.21
N ALA A 92 0.61 7.84 9.07
CA ALA A 92 -0.33 6.81 8.62
C ALA A 92 -1.57 7.45 7.97
N LYS A 93 -2.09 8.53 8.55
CA LYS A 93 -3.22 9.26 7.98
C LYS A 93 -2.85 9.89 6.63
N GLU A 94 -1.65 10.41 6.53
CA GLU A 94 -1.16 11.01 5.30
C GLU A 94 -1.07 9.98 4.18
N ILE A 95 -0.52 8.80 4.49
CA ILE A 95 -0.40 7.69 3.54
C ILE A 95 -1.80 7.22 3.11
N LEU A 96 -2.70 7.06 4.08
CA LEU A 96 -4.07 6.62 3.80
C LEU A 96 -4.80 7.61 2.89
N ARG A 97 -4.61 8.92 3.11
CA ARG A 97 -5.22 9.94 2.27
C ARG A 97 -4.70 9.84 0.83
N SER A 98 -3.41 9.64 0.67
CA SER A 98 -2.81 9.46 -0.66
C SER A 98 -3.34 8.20 -1.35
N ALA A 99 -3.51 7.12 -0.59
CA ALA A 99 -4.08 5.88 -1.11
C ALA A 99 -5.52 6.08 -1.59
N LYS A 100 -6.35 6.78 -0.81
CA LYS A 100 -7.73 7.09 -1.20
C LYS A 100 -7.77 7.93 -2.46
N ASN A 101 -6.92 8.94 -2.56
CA ASN A 101 -6.84 9.79 -3.75
C ASN A 101 -6.40 8.99 -4.97
N GLY A 102 -5.48 8.06 -4.81
CA GLY A 102 -5.05 7.17 -5.88
C GLY A 102 -6.18 6.28 -6.36
N GLN A 103 -7.01 5.77 -5.46
CA GLN A 103 -8.16 4.95 -5.84
C GLN A 103 -9.21 5.76 -6.59
N LYS A 104 -9.46 7.01 -6.20
CA LYS A 104 -10.38 7.89 -6.92
C LYS A 104 -9.93 8.12 -8.37
N LYS A 105 -8.63 8.26 -8.60
CA LYS A 105 -8.08 8.42 -9.95
C LYS A 105 -8.28 7.18 -10.81
N ARG A 106 -8.51 6.02 -10.19
CA ARG A 106 -8.81 4.76 -10.87
C ARG A 106 -10.30 4.51 -10.94
N ASP A 107 -11.13 5.52 -10.65
CA ASP A 107 -12.58 5.43 -10.63
C ASP A 107 -13.09 4.40 -9.63
N VAL A 108 -12.39 4.26 -8.51
CA VAL A 108 -12.79 3.38 -7.41
C VAL A 108 -13.44 4.21 -6.31
N ARG A 109 -14.67 3.87 -5.97
CA ARG A 109 -15.47 4.63 -4.99
C ARG A 109 -15.28 4.13 -3.56
N ASN A 110 -15.00 2.85 -3.40
CA ASN A 110 -14.90 2.23 -2.08
C ASN A 110 -13.48 1.78 -1.81
N LEU A 111 -12.98 2.11 -0.64
CA LEU A 111 -11.72 1.57 -0.15
C LEU A 111 -12.00 0.91 1.20
N LEU A 112 -11.87 -0.41 1.24
CA LEU A 112 -12.07 -1.19 2.44
C LEU A 112 -10.73 -1.47 3.10
N VAL A 113 -10.69 -1.30 4.42
CA VAL A 113 -9.48 -1.57 5.19
C VAL A 113 -9.56 -2.98 5.73
N ILE A 114 -8.54 -3.79 5.40
CA ILE A 114 -8.43 -5.14 5.92
C ILE A 114 -7.60 -5.04 7.20
N ALA A 115 -8.21 -5.42 8.32
CA ALA A 115 -7.52 -5.39 9.60
C ALA A 115 -6.43 -6.47 9.64
N ASN A 116 -5.27 -6.09 10.09
CA ASN A 116 -4.14 -7.01 10.28
C ASN A 116 -3.84 -7.16 11.75
#